data_3803595569683de866b0a70d04568ec1
#
_entry.id   3803595569683de866b0a70d04568ec1
#
_cell.length_a   1.000
_cell.length_b   1.000
_cell.length_c   1.000
_cell.angle_alpha   90.00
_cell.angle_beta   90.00
_cell.angle_gamma   90.00
#
_symmetry.space_group_name_H-M   'P 1'
#
loop_
_entity.id
_entity.type
_entity.pdbx_description
1 polymer ?
#
loop_
_entity_poly.entity_id
_entity_poly.type
_entity_poly.pdbx_seq_one_letter_code
_entity_poly.pdbx_strand_id
1 'polypeptide(L)'
;MDHFDYRDGELYAEDLPVQEIASAVGTPFYCYSSATLIRHYKAFSDAMSGLDAKIYYAVKANSNVALVRLLAKQGAGADIVSGGELAIAQAAGVAPDNVVFSGVGKKREEMRAGLDAGIGQFNVESEAELEALSEVASGMGATAHIGIRLNPDVDAKTHAKI
;
A
#
# COMPACT_ATOMS: atom_id res chain seq x y z
N MET A 1 13.78 -7.12 -15.70
CA MET A 1 14.72 -7.92 -14.90
C MET A 1 14.35 -7.83 -13.45
N ASP A 2 14.30 -8.94 -12.77
CA ASP A 2 13.72 -9.09 -11.44
C ASP A 2 14.77 -9.41 -10.36
N HIS A 3 16.07 -9.36 -10.71
CA HIS A 3 17.21 -9.67 -9.84
C HIS A 3 17.17 -11.11 -9.28
N PHE A 4 16.57 -12.02 -10.02
CA PHE A 4 16.69 -13.46 -9.83
C PHE A 4 17.32 -14.05 -11.09
N ASP A 5 18.47 -14.69 -10.97
CA ASP A 5 19.22 -15.25 -12.10
C ASP A 5 19.91 -16.56 -11.71
N TYR A 6 20.16 -17.39 -12.72
CA TYR A 6 20.96 -18.61 -12.55
C TYR A 6 22.42 -18.28 -12.84
N ARG A 7 23.30 -18.66 -11.91
CA ARG A 7 24.76 -18.58 -12.04
C ARG A 7 25.31 -20.01 -11.83
N ASP A 8 25.94 -20.56 -12.84
CA ASP A 8 26.50 -21.94 -12.83
C ASP A 8 25.49 -23.02 -12.37
N GLY A 9 24.22 -22.86 -12.73
CA GLY A 9 23.15 -23.79 -12.40
C GLY A 9 22.50 -23.57 -11.04
N GLU A 10 22.95 -22.60 -10.24
CA GLU A 10 22.39 -22.23 -8.96
C GLU A 10 21.57 -20.94 -9.07
N LEU A 11 20.39 -20.90 -8.43
CA LEU A 11 19.52 -19.73 -8.43
C LEU A 11 19.95 -18.73 -7.35
N TYR A 12 20.13 -17.48 -7.76
CA TYR A 12 20.45 -16.34 -6.90
C TYR A 12 19.27 -15.39 -6.79
N ALA A 13 19.08 -14.83 -5.60
CA ALA A 13 18.28 -13.65 -5.34
C ALA A 13 19.24 -12.49 -5.03
N GLU A 14 19.36 -11.52 -5.95
CA GLU A 14 20.42 -10.49 -5.90
C GLU A 14 21.82 -11.16 -5.86
N ASP A 15 22.54 -11.03 -4.76
CA ASP A 15 23.89 -11.61 -4.61
C ASP A 15 23.92 -12.84 -3.68
N LEU A 16 22.74 -13.35 -3.26
CA LEU A 16 22.65 -14.49 -2.35
C LEU A 16 22.11 -15.72 -3.06
N PRO A 17 22.77 -16.89 -2.92
CA PRO A 17 22.20 -18.16 -3.36
C PRO A 17 20.88 -18.43 -2.64
N VAL A 18 19.82 -18.78 -3.38
CA VAL A 18 18.50 -19.11 -2.77
C VAL A 18 18.63 -20.30 -1.81
N GLN A 19 19.57 -21.22 -2.06
CA GLN A 19 19.83 -22.34 -1.16
C GLN A 19 20.34 -21.89 0.22
N GLU A 20 21.17 -20.84 0.28
CA GLU A 20 21.61 -20.27 1.57
C GLU A 20 20.44 -19.64 2.32
N ILE A 21 19.56 -18.91 1.62
CA ILE A 21 18.36 -18.36 2.20
C ILE A 21 17.47 -19.49 2.75
N ALA A 22 17.23 -20.56 1.96
CA ALA A 22 16.46 -21.73 2.39
C ALA A 22 17.03 -22.38 3.65
N SER A 23 18.38 -22.48 3.72
CA SER A 23 19.06 -23.06 4.88
C SER A 23 18.92 -22.22 6.13
N ALA A 24 18.86 -20.88 5.97
CA ALA A 24 18.76 -19.95 7.09
C ALA A 24 17.32 -19.82 7.64
N VAL A 25 16.30 -19.83 6.78
CA VAL A 25 14.91 -19.55 7.16
C VAL A 25 13.98 -20.76 7.09
N GLY A 26 14.41 -21.86 6.48
CA GLY A 26 13.59 -23.05 6.22
C GLY A 26 12.74 -22.91 4.97
N THR A 27 12.03 -23.99 4.62
CA THR A 27 11.10 -24.06 3.49
C THR A 27 9.71 -24.49 3.98
N PRO A 28 8.60 -24.05 3.33
CA PRO A 28 8.54 -23.09 2.21
C PRO A 28 8.70 -21.63 2.66
N PHE A 29 9.18 -20.76 1.78
CA PHE A 29 9.28 -19.31 2.03
C PHE A 29 9.03 -18.51 0.76
N TYR A 30 8.68 -17.21 0.93
CA TYR A 30 8.66 -16.22 -0.14
C TYR A 30 9.92 -15.36 -0.06
N CYS A 31 10.59 -15.15 -1.19
CA CYS A 31 11.75 -14.28 -1.31
C CYS A 31 11.41 -13.08 -2.20
N TYR A 32 11.67 -11.88 -1.71
CA TYR A 32 11.46 -10.64 -2.44
C TYR A 32 12.80 -9.91 -2.59
N SER A 33 13.11 -9.46 -3.82
CA SER A 33 14.30 -8.66 -4.08
C SER A 33 14.01 -7.18 -3.77
N SER A 34 14.80 -6.60 -2.90
CA SER A 34 14.76 -5.18 -2.57
C SER A 34 15.16 -4.32 -3.78
N ALA A 35 16.17 -4.75 -4.53
CA ALA A 35 16.63 -4.08 -5.73
C ALA A 35 15.54 -4.05 -6.82
N THR A 36 14.78 -5.14 -6.98
CA THR A 36 13.64 -5.18 -7.91
C THR A 36 12.55 -4.20 -7.52
N LEU A 37 12.15 -4.17 -6.25
CA LEU A 37 11.12 -3.26 -5.74
C LEU A 37 11.52 -1.79 -5.95
N ILE A 38 12.75 -1.42 -5.56
CA ILE A 38 13.28 -0.06 -5.73
C ILE A 38 13.33 0.32 -7.21
N ARG A 39 13.82 -0.58 -8.08
CA ARG A 39 13.90 -0.32 -9.51
C ARG A 39 12.53 -0.06 -10.12
N HIS A 40 11.53 -0.87 -9.78
CA HIS A 40 10.18 -0.71 -10.33
C HIS A 40 9.52 0.58 -9.82
N TYR A 41 9.68 0.90 -8.53
CA TYR A 41 9.21 2.17 -7.99
C TYR A 41 9.84 3.35 -8.72
N LYS A 42 11.16 3.36 -8.88
CA LYS A 42 11.89 4.43 -9.56
C LYS A 42 11.46 4.56 -11.03
N ALA A 43 11.37 3.44 -11.76
CA ALA A 43 10.95 3.48 -13.16
C ALA A 43 9.56 4.11 -13.31
N PHE A 44 8.62 3.81 -12.41
CA PHE A 44 7.30 4.42 -12.41
C PHE A 44 7.33 5.89 -11.99
N SER A 45 8.06 6.21 -10.93
CA SER A 45 8.25 7.59 -10.46
C SER A 45 8.88 8.48 -11.51
N ASP A 46 9.91 7.99 -12.19
CA ASP A 46 10.60 8.73 -13.25
C ASP A 46 9.70 8.98 -14.47
N ALA A 47 8.85 7.99 -14.81
CA ALA A 47 7.88 8.15 -15.91
C ALA A 47 6.78 9.17 -15.58
N MET A 48 6.53 9.45 -14.30
CA MET A 48 5.58 10.48 -13.84
C MET A 48 6.27 11.84 -13.55
N SER A 49 7.56 11.97 -13.82
CA SER A 49 8.29 13.21 -13.58
C SER A 49 7.68 14.36 -14.37
N GLY A 50 7.45 15.49 -13.70
CA GLY A 50 6.77 16.66 -14.28
C GLY A 50 5.25 16.67 -14.11
N LEU A 51 4.66 15.63 -13.52
CA LEU A 51 3.26 15.63 -13.10
C LEU A 51 3.17 15.93 -11.60
N ASP A 52 2.14 16.65 -11.20
CA ASP A 52 1.76 16.77 -9.76
C ASP A 52 1.04 15.50 -9.35
N ALA A 53 1.81 14.44 -9.09
CA ALA A 53 1.28 13.11 -8.79
C ALA A 53 2.11 12.42 -7.71
N LYS A 54 1.43 11.61 -6.89
CA LYS A 54 2.04 10.78 -5.85
C LYS A 54 1.74 9.30 -6.11
N ILE A 55 2.68 8.45 -5.76
CA ILE A 55 2.52 6.98 -5.84
C ILE A 55 2.13 6.46 -4.46
N TYR A 56 1.03 5.74 -4.39
CA TYR A 56 0.58 5.05 -3.18
C TYR A 56 0.66 3.55 -3.39
N TYR A 57 1.37 2.87 -2.50
CA TYR A 57 1.47 1.42 -2.53
C TYR A 57 0.23 0.78 -1.90
N ALA A 58 -0.45 -0.09 -2.63
CA ALA A 58 -1.58 -0.86 -2.12
C ALA A 58 -1.10 -1.94 -1.13
N VAL A 59 -1.25 -1.68 0.17
CA VAL A 59 -0.72 -2.54 1.25
C VAL A 59 -1.29 -3.95 1.19
N LYS A 60 -2.54 -4.11 0.73
CA LYS A 60 -3.19 -5.42 0.51
C LYS A 60 -2.41 -6.37 -0.41
N ALA A 61 -1.55 -5.86 -1.29
CA ALA A 61 -0.74 -6.69 -2.19
C ALA A 61 0.33 -7.47 -1.42
N ASN A 62 0.97 -6.84 -0.45
CA ASN A 62 1.87 -7.48 0.50
C ASN A 62 2.06 -6.57 1.72
N SER A 63 1.52 -6.98 2.84
CA SER A 63 1.50 -6.22 4.09
C SER A 63 2.76 -6.40 4.97
N ASN A 64 3.83 -6.99 4.43
CA ASN A 64 5.09 -7.11 5.15
C ASN A 64 5.66 -5.71 5.46
N VAL A 65 5.81 -5.40 6.75
CA VAL A 65 6.29 -4.09 7.24
C VAL A 65 7.63 -3.70 6.62
N ALA A 66 8.54 -4.65 6.41
CA ALA A 66 9.86 -4.36 5.82
C ALA A 66 9.73 -3.92 4.34
N LEU A 67 8.81 -4.54 3.59
CA LEU A 67 8.52 -4.18 2.21
C LEU A 67 7.85 -2.80 2.13
N VAL A 68 6.83 -2.56 2.95
CA VAL A 68 6.16 -1.24 3.00
C VAL A 68 7.16 -0.15 3.38
N ARG A 69 8.02 -0.40 4.38
CA ARG A 69 9.09 0.53 4.78
C ARG A 69 10.08 0.80 3.66
N LEU A 70 10.45 -0.22 2.89
CA LEU A 70 11.36 -0.06 1.76
C LEU A 70 10.78 0.92 0.74
N LEU A 71 9.51 0.76 0.38
CA LEU A 71 8.83 1.65 -0.56
C LEU A 71 8.58 3.05 0.03
N ALA A 72 8.22 3.15 1.30
CA ALA A 72 8.07 4.43 1.99
C ALA A 72 9.38 5.25 1.97
N LYS A 73 10.54 4.59 2.13
CA LYS A 73 11.86 5.23 2.00
C LYS A 73 12.16 5.75 0.59
N GLN A 74 11.49 5.25 -0.42
CA GLN A 74 11.58 5.78 -1.78
C GLN A 74 10.60 6.95 -2.03
N GLY A 75 9.70 7.24 -1.09
CA GLY A 75 8.70 8.30 -1.19
C GLY A 75 7.28 7.81 -1.46
N ALA A 76 7.04 6.49 -1.49
CA ALA A 76 5.69 5.97 -1.65
C ALA A 76 4.82 6.29 -0.43
N GLY A 77 3.57 6.70 -0.68
CA GLY A 77 2.49 6.64 0.30
C GLY A 77 1.94 5.21 0.45
N ALA A 78 0.93 5.06 1.28
CA ALA A 78 0.23 3.80 1.49
C ALA A 78 -1.26 3.94 1.15
N ASP A 79 -1.78 3.07 0.30
CA ASP A 79 -3.22 2.84 0.12
C ASP A 79 -3.61 1.64 0.98
N ILE A 80 -4.43 1.90 1.99
CA ILE A 80 -4.85 0.94 3.01
C ILE A 80 -6.35 0.64 2.89
N VAL A 81 -6.76 -0.54 3.35
CA VAL A 81 -8.18 -0.96 3.34
C VAL A 81 -8.68 -1.44 4.70
N SER A 82 -7.89 -1.30 5.75
CA SER A 82 -8.26 -1.68 7.13
C SER A 82 -7.43 -0.96 8.18
N GLY A 83 -7.92 -0.96 9.42
CA GLY A 83 -7.16 -0.46 10.59
C GLY A 83 -5.87 -1.26 10.84
N GLY A 84 -5.85 -2.55 10.52
CA GLY A 84 -4.64 -3.37 10.58
C GLY A 84 -3.56 -2.88 9.60
N GLU A 85 -3.96 -2.52 8.39
CA GLU A 85 -3.03 -1.94 7.40
C GLU A 85 -2.59 -0.52 7.78
N LEU A 86 -3.44 0.26 8.48
CA LEU A 86 -3.04 1.54 9.07
C LEU A 86 -1.88 1.34 10.07
N ALA A 87 -2.00 0.37 10.96
CA ALA A 87 -0.93 0.05 11.92
C ALA A 87 0.36 -0.40 11.23
N ILE A 88 0.26 -1.16 10.13
CA ILE A 88 1.40 -1.55 9.31
C ILE A 88 2.06 -0.33 8.65
N ALA A 89 1.28 0.57 8.05
CA ALA A 89 1.79 1.79 7.44
C ALA A 89 2.54 2.67 8.45
N GLN A 90 1.97 2.85 9.65
CA GLN A 90 2.59 3.56 10.77
C GLN A 90 3.90 2.90 11.21
N ALA A 91 3.89 1.57 11.43
CA ALA A 91 5.08 0.80 11.81
C ALA A 91 6.17 0.83 10.72
N ALA A 92 5.78 0.95 9.47
CA ALA A 92 6.69 1.11 8.33
C ALA A 92 7.28 2.52 8.23
N GLY A 93 6.73 3.51 8.94
CA GLY A 93 7.17 4.90 8.92
C GLY A 93 6.62 5.71 7.75
N VAL A 94 5.47 5.32 7.20
CA VAL A 94 4.73 6.14 6.23
C VAL A 94 4.21 7.39 6.95
N ALA A 95 4.47 8.57 6.39
CA ALA A 95 3.93 9.81 6.94
C ALA A 95 2.39 9.80 6.86
N PRO A 96 1.67 10.22 7.92
CA PRO A 96 0.21 10.11 7.95
C PRO A 96 -0.48 10.79 6.77
N ASP A 97 -0.04 11.97 6.36
CA ASP A 97 -0.55 12.71 5.20
C ASP A 97 -0.33 11.99 3.86
N ASN A 98 0.52 10.95 3.84
CA ASN A 98 0.75 10.07 2.72
C ASN A 98 0.02 8.72 2.87
N VAL A 99 -1.04 8.66 3.66
CA VAL A 99 -1.92 7.49 3.77
C VAL A 99 -3.28 7.82 3.17
N VAL A 100 -3.77 6.94 2.30
CA VAL A 100 -5.13 6.98 1.73
C VAL A 100 -5.87 5.75 2.21
N PHE A 101 -7.07 5.92 2.76
CA PHE A 101 -7.90 4.84 3.26
C PHE A 101 -9.03 4.51 2.28
N SER A 102 -8.90 3.41 1.58
CA SER A 102 -9.85 2.87 0.61
C SER A 102 -10.68 1.71 1.21
N GLY A 103 -11.57 1.12 0.41
CA GLY A 103 -12.32 -0.09 0.77
C GLY A 103 -13.74 0.18 1.25
N VAL A 104 -14.65 -0.75 0.93
CA VAL A 104 -16.11 -0.64 1.13
C VAL A 104 -16.57 -0.95 2.56
N GLY A 105 -15.70 -1.38 3.45
CA GLY A 105 -16.07 -1.91 4.77
C GLY A 105 -15.46 -1.17 5.94
N LYS A 106 -15.13 0.12 5.79
CA LYS A 106 -14.56 0.91 6.89
C LYS A 106 -15.51 0.99 8.08
N LYS A 107 -15.05 0.56 9.23
CA LYS A 107 -15.80 0.67 10.49
C LYS A 107 -15.59 2.04 11.12
N ARG A 108 -16.53 2.44 11.98
CA ARG A 108 -16.44 3.74 12.70
C ARG A 108 -15.18 3.86 13.56
N GLU A 109 -14.74 2.77 14.18
CA GLU A 109 -13.48 2.72 14.94
C GLU A 109 -12.24 2.91 14.04
N GLU A 110 -12.27 2.39 12.81
CA GLU A 110 -11.17 2.56 11.84
C GLU A 110 -11.16 3.98 11.26
N MET A 111 -12.34 4.57 11.01
CA MET A 111 -12.46 5.99 10.62
C MET A 111 -11.88 6.89 11.72
N ARG A 112 -12.21 6.62 12.98
CA ARG A 112 -11.67 7.34 14.13
C ARG A 112 -10.15 7.22 14.21
N ALA A 113 -9.62 5.99 14.09
CA ALA A 113 -8.19 5.76 14.12
C ALA A 113 -7.45 6.47 12.97
N GLY A 114 -8.04 6.52 11.78
CA GLY A 114 -7.50 7.28 10.65
C GLY A 114 -7.49 8.80 10.89
N LEU A 115 -8.57 9.34 11.45
CA LEU A 115 -8.65 10.76 11.81
C LEU A 115 -7.64 11.11 12.92
N ASP A 116 -7.55 10.28 13.97
CA ASP A 116 -6.58 10.46 15.06
C ASP A 116 -5.14 10.42 14.55
N ALA A 117 -4.86 9.55 13.57
CA ALA A 117 -3.56 9.44 12.94
C ALA A 117 -3.24 10.62 11.99
N GLY A 118 -4.24 11.40 11.59
CA GLY A 118 -4.09 12.50 10.65
C GLY A 118 -3.79 12.04 9.23
N ILE A 119 -4.46 10.94 8.76
CA ILE A 119 -4.23 10.44 7.40
C ILE A 119 -4.64 11.46 6.34
N GLY A 120 -4.02 11.36 5.17
CA GLY A 120 -4.20 12.33 4.10
C GLY A 120 -5.58 12.31 3.46
N GLN A 121 -6.22 11.13 3.32
CA GLN A 121 -7.51 11.04 2.62
C GLN A 121 -8.26 9.76 2.95
N PHE A 122 -9.60 9.86 2.97
CA PHE A 122 -10.52 8.72 2.92
C PHE A 122 -11.16 8.64 1.53
N ASN A 123 -11.06 7.50 0.86
CA ASN A 123 -11.83 7.23 -0.35
C ASN A 123 -13.20 6.70 0.05
N VAL A 124 -14.25 7.50 -0.16
CA VAL A 124 -15.63 7.19 0.18
C VAL A 124 -16.29 6.43 -0.97
N GLU A 125 -16.93 5.31 -0.65
CA GLU A 125 -17.49 4.38 -1.63
C GLU A 125 -19.01 4.25 -1.57
N SER A 126 -19.69 4.93 -0.62
CA SER A 126 -21.16 5.02 -0.53
C SER A 126 -21.61 6.23 0.30
N GLU A 127 -22.89 6.64 0.11
CA GLU A 127 -23.52 7.70 0.89
C GLU A 127 -23.54 7.37 2.39
N ALA A 128 -23.90 6.14 2.75
CA ALA A 128 -23.94 5.69 4.14
C ALA A 128 -22.53 5.75 4.81
N GLU A 129 -21.49 5.48 4.05
CA GLU A 129 -20.11 5.64 4.53
C GLU A 129 -19.76 7.11 4.73
N LEU A 130 -20.17 7.98 3.81
CA LEU A 130 -19.96 9.44 3.94
C LEU A 130 -20.64 9.99 5.19
N GLU A 131 -21.90 9.61 5.44
CA GLU A 131 -22.65 9.99 6.64
C GLU A 131 -21.93 9.51 7.90
N ALA A 132 -21.53 8.24 7.95
CA ALA A 132 -20.82 7.67 9.08
C ALA A 132 -19.49 8.39 9.36
N LEU A 133 -18.71 8.69 8.31
CA LEU A 133 -17.46 9.43 8.44
C LEU A 133 -17.69 10.86 8.93
N SER A 134 -18.74 11.54 8.43
CA SER A 134 -19.12 12.88 8.84
C SER A 134 -19.51 12.92 10.33
N GLU A 135 -20.29 11.96 10.81
CA GLU A 135 -20.66 11.84 12.23
C GLU A 135 -19.44 11.61 13.11
N VAL A 136 -18.54 10.71 12.70
CA VAL A 136 -17.30 10.42 13.46
C VAL A 136 -16.42 11.66 13.51
N ALA A 137 -16.17 12.32 12.38
CA ALA A 137 -15.33 13.51 12.30
C ALA A 137 -15.92 14.67 13.16
N SER A 138 -17.23 14.90 13.05
CA SER A 138 -17.94 15.91 13.85
C SER A 138 -17.83 15.63 15.35
N GLY A 139 -18.00 14.36 15.75
CA GLY A 139 -17.87 13.96 17.17
C GLY A 139 -16.45 14.10 17.73
N MET A 140 -15.45 14.16 16.85
CA MET A 140 -14.04 14.39 17.21
C MET A 140 -13.61 15.86 17.05
N GLY A 141 -14.46 16.72 16.50
CA GLY A 141 -14.07 18.09 16.11
C GLY A 141 -13.00 18.13 15.03
N ALA A 142 -12.94 17.08 14.20
CA ALA A 142 -11.96 16.91 13.13
C ALA A 142 -12.58 17.15 11.75
N THR A 143 -11.72 17.39 10.75
CA THR A 143 -12.13 17.47 9.35
C THR A 143 -11.53 16.28 8.59
N ALA A 144 -12.37 15.50 7.91
CA ALA A 144 -11.95 14.43 7.03
C ALA A 144 -11.74 14.97 5.61
N HIS A 145 -10.56 14.73 5.03
CA HIS A 145 -10.33 14.93 3.61
C HIS A 145 -10.84 13.69 2.86
N ILE A 146 -11.67 13.87 1.85
CA ILE A 146 -12.31 12.76 1.13
C ILE A 146 -12.03 12.80 -0.36
N GLY A 147 -11.94 11.60 -0.96
CA GLY A 147 -12.10 11.36 -2.39
C GLY A 147 -13.36 10.52 -2.61
N ILE A 148 -14.19 10.88 -3.58
CA ILE A 148 -15.38 10.09 -3.94
C ILE A 148 -14.98 9.07 -5.01
N ARG A 149 -15.17 7.78 -4.71
CA ARG A 149 -14.93 6.73 -5.68
C ARG A 149 -16.15 6.57 -6.59
N LEU A 150 -15.94 6.82 -7.87
CA LEU A 150 -16.92 6.57 -8.92
C LEU A 150 -16.63 5.22 -9.58
N ASN A 151 -17.68 4.43 -9.79
CA ASN A 151 -17.63 3.25 -10.64
C ASN A 151 -18.26 3.60 -12.00
N PRO A 152 -17.47 3.73 -13.09
CA PRO A 152 -17.96 4.24 -14.37
C PRO A 152 -18.78 3.23 -15.19
N ASP A 153 -19.07 2.05 -14.66
CA ASP A 153 -19.79 0.96 -15.35
C ASP A 153 -19.16 0.60 -16.72
N VAL A 154 -17.85 0.50 -16.74
CA VAL A 154 -17.07 0.14 -17.93
C VAL A 154 -16.61 -1.31 -17.81
N ASP A 155 -16.96 -2.14 -18.78
CA ASP A 155 -16.38 -3.49 -18.89
C ASP A 155 -14.90 -3.40 -19.29
N ALA A 156 -14.02 -3.58 -18.31
CA ALA A 156 -12.59 -3.55 -18.51
C ALA A 156 -12.03 -4.81 -19.22
N LYS A 157 -12.90 -5.78 -19.56
CA LYS A 157 -12.54 -7.08 -20.21
C LYS A 157 -11.39 -7.80 -19.49
N THR A 158 -11.40 -7.73 -18.16
CA THR A 158 -10.42 -8.36 -17.27
C THR A 158 -11.04 -9.56 -16.56
N HIS A 159 -10.63 -9.83 -15.32
CA HIS A 159 -11.17 -10.95 -14.54
C HIS A 159 -12.65 -10.72 -14.21
N ALA A 160 -13.50 -11.76 -14.32
CA ALA A 160 -14.96 -11.68 -14.16
C ALA A 160 -15.47 -11.17 -12.78
N LYS A 161 -14.56 -10.97 -11.82
CA LYS A 161 -14.86 -10.42 -10.48
C LYS A 161 -14.29 -9.01 -10.26
N ILE A 162 -13.84 -8.36 -11.32
CA ILE A 162 -13.33 -6.97 -11.30
C ILE A 162 -14.32 -6.09 -12.02
#